data_16b4010e24456e71320a1163d2db6420
#
_entry.id   16b4010e24456e71320a1163d2db6420
#
_cell.length_a   1.000
_cell.length_b   1.000
_cell.length_c   1.000
_cell.angle_alpha   90.00
_cell.angle_beta   90.00
_cell.angle_gamma   90.00
#
_symmetry.space_group_name_H-M   'P 1'
#
loop_
_entity.id
_entity.type
_entity.pdbx_description
1 polymer ?
#
loop_
_entity_poly.entity_id
_entity_poly.type
_entity_poly.pdbx_seq_one_letter_code
_entity_poly.pdbx_strand_id
1 'polypeptide(L)'
;MRKTIITLLLLAFAVSALTGCQNGGSAPENSSFDATKAISVISREDGSGTRGAFIELFGIEVKGDDGSKKDMTTKEAVIAKQTDIMMANIAQDKYAIGYISLGSLGDTVKALRINGTEASAENVKNGSYPIVRPFNIATKGEPAGLAKDFIDFILSAEGQAVVSKSYIAITDDAPAYAGNKPSGKIVVAGSSSVTPVMEKLKEAYLTINANAAIEIQQSDSSAGMTGTIDGTCDIGMASRELKDSELTELTATQIAMDGIAIIVNNDNPAASITAEQVRSIFTGETTKWSDVNE
;
A
#
# COMPACT_ATOMS: atom_id res chain seq x y z
N MET A 1 -5.55 80.99 -4.58
CA MET A 1 -6.86 81.68 -4.56
C MET A 1 -7.92 80.72 -4.10
N ARG A 2 -8.61 81.14 -3.07
CA ARG A 2 -9.89 80.70 -2.49
C ARG A 2 -9.90 79.31 -1.84
N LYS A 3 -9.80 79.23 -0.51
CA LYS A 3 -10.80 79.65 0.54
C LYS A 3 -12.06 78.76 0.35
N THR A 4 -12.56 78.08 1.24
CA THR A 4 -13.08 78.12 2.63
C THR A 4 -14.15 77.00 2.67
N ILE A 5 -14.63 76.38 3.64
CA ILE A 5 -14.97 76.66 5.06
C ILE A 5 -15.51 75.29 5.63
N ILE A 6 -15.08 74.98 6.76
CA ILE A 6 -15.69 74.32 7.93
C ILE A 6 -17.22 74.25 7.91
N THR A 7 -17.79 73.08 8.25
CA THR A 7 -18.93 73.03 9.19
C THR A 7 -18.92 71.76 10.00
N LEU A 8 -18.73 71.90 11.28
CA LEU A 8 -18.93 71.01 12.38
C LEU A 8 -20.43 70.87 12.63
N LEU A 9 -20.97 69.67 12.69
CA LEU A 9 -22.24 69.42 13.35
C LEU A 9 -22.18 68.15 14.17
N LEU A 10 -22.04 68.35 15.46
CA LEU A 10 -22.35 67.37 16.52
C LEU A 10 -23.86 67.12 16.54
N LEU A 11 -24.30 65.94 16.52
CA LEU A 11 -25.52 65.50 17.19
C LEU A 11 -25.37 64.15 17.81
N ALA A 12 -25.57 64.15 19.11
CA ALA A 12 -25.55 62.99 20.00
C ALA A 12 -26.86 62.21 19.92
N PHE A 13 -26.81 61.03 20.49
CA PHE A 13 -27.90 60.12 20.96
C PHE A 13 -28.55 59.16 19.98
N ALA A 14 -28.22 57.88 20.18
CA ALA A 14 -29.20 56.92 20.73
C ALA A 14 -28.49 55.61 21.07
N VAL A 15 -28.34 55.32 22.34
CA VAL A 15 -28.05 54.00 22.87
C VAL A 15 -29.29 53.15 22.64
N SER A 16 -29.21 52.21 21.67
CA SER A 16 -30.15 51.12 21.52
C SER A 16 -29.42 49.85 21.86
N ALA A 17 -29.67 49.32 23.04
CA ALA A 17 -29.31 47.97 23.42
C ALA A 17 -30.04 46.98 22.51
N LEU A 18 -29.34 46.52 21.48
CA LEU A 18 -29.71 45.32 20.73
C LEU A 18 -28.95 44.19 21.37
N THR A 19 -29.66 43.38 22.15
CA THR A 19 -29.29 42.02 22.48
C THR A 19 -29.06 41.27 21.18
N GLY A 20 -27.82 41.27 20.71
CA GLY A 20 -27.37 40.45 19.62
C GLY A 20 -27.42 39.00 20.07
N CYS A 21 -28.25 38.19 19.44
CA CYS A 21 -28.17 36.77 19.47
C CYS A 21 -26.73 36.36 19.24
N GLN A 22 -26.14 35.80 20.25
CA GLN A 22 -24.86 35.11 20.19
C GLN A 22 -25.07 33.92 19.26
N ASN A 23 -24.77 34.13 17.98
CA ASN A 23 -24.63 33.05 17.04
C ASN A 23 -23.39 32.28 17.50
N GLY A 24 -23.62 31.25 18.29
CA GLY A 24 -22.61 30.29 18.67
C GLY A 24 -22.03 29.70 17.40
N GLY A 25 -20.92 30.25 16.94
CA GLY A 25 -20.05 29.57 16.03
C GLY A 25 -19.64 28.29 16.75
N SER A 26 -20.29 27.19 16.41
CA SER A 26 -19.85 25.86 16.78
C SER A 26 -18.41 25.77 16.29
N ALA A 27 -17.45 25.71 17.20
CA ALA A 27 -16.14 25.20 16.88
C ALA A 27 -16.37 23.87 16.14
N PRO A 28 -15.55 23.51 15.15
CA PRO A 28 -15.70 22.20 14.52
C PRO A 28 -15.74 21.19 15.64
N GLU A 29 -16.86 20.50 15.78
CA GLU A 29 -16.97 19.36 16.69
C GLU A 29 -15.85 18.43 16.29
N ASN A 30 -14.86 18.32 17.16
CA ASN A 30 -13.91 17.21 17.15
C ASN A 30 -14.78 15.98 17.46
N SER A 31 -15.44 15.45 16.42
CA SER A 31 -16.41 14.37 16.58
C SER A 31 -15.64 13.18 17.10
N SER A 32 -15.80 12.93 18.39
CA SER A 32 -15.22 11.77 19.05
C SER A 32 -15.50 10.51 18.23
N PHE A 33 -14.54 9.60 18.17
CA PHE A 33 -14.72 8.32 17.50
C PHE A 33 -15.88 7.55 18.18
N ASP A 34 -16.88 7.19 17.39
CA ASP A 34 -18.05 6.44 17.87
C ASP A 34 -17.86 4.96 17.54
N ALA A 35 -17.41 4.18 18.51
CA ALA A 35 -17.15 2.75 18.33
C ALA A 35 -18.40 1.92 17.99
N THR A 36 -19.62 2.45 18.16
CA THR A 36 -20.86 1.76 17.76
C THR A 36 -21.15 1.81 16.26
N LYS A 37 -20.42 2.62 15.53
CA LYS A 37 -20.51 2.69 14.05
C LYS A 37 -19.97 1.42 13.40
N ALA A 38 -20.53 1.12 12.23
CA ALA A 38 -20.07 -0.01 11.44
C ALA A 38 -18.62 0.19 10.97
N ILE A 39 -17.88 -0.90 10.91
CA ILE A 39 -16.54 -0.95 10.32
C ILE A 39 -16.68 -0.91 8.80
N SER A 40 -16.04 0.03 8.14
CA SER A 40 -15.92 0.07 6.68
C SER A 40 -14.75 -0.82 6.25
N VAL A 41 -15.04 -2.03 5.84
CA VAL A 41 -14.01 -2.96 5.35
C VAL A 41 -13.61 -2.58 3.93
N ILE A 42 -12.31 -2.35 3.71
CA ILE A 42 -11.77 -2.07 2.38
C ILE A 42 -10.80 -3.18 2.00
N SER A 43 -11.09 -3.88 0.91
CA SER A 43 -10.26 -4.95 0.37
C SER A 43 -9.68 -4.58 -0.98
N ARG A 44 -8.79 -5.41 -1.50
CA ARG A 44 -8.19 -5.23 -2.81
C ARG A 44 -8.96 -6.06 -3.85
N GLU A 45 -8.71 -5.76 -5.10
CA GLU A 45 -9.20 -6.47 -6.29
C GLU A 45 -8.72 -7.93 -6.36
N ASP A 46 -9.43 -8.78 -7.09
CA ASP A 46 -9.15 -10.23 -7.16
C ASP A 46 -7.76 -10.57 -7.74
N GLY A 47 -7.24 -9.78 -8.67
CA GLY A 47 -5.90 -9.94 -9.24
C GLY A 47 -4.76 -9.53 -8.30
N SER A 48 -5.08 -8.85 -7.19
CA SER A 48 -4.09 -8.32 -6.26
C SER A 48 -3.31 -9.43 -5.53
N GLY A 49 -1.98 -9.43 -5.70
CA GLY A 49 -1.10 -10.29 -4.91
C GLY A 49 -1.14 -9.98 -3.42
N THR A 50 -1.38 -8.72 -3.05
CA THR A 50 -1.55 -8.32 -1.64
C THR A 50 -2.79 -8.95 -1.04
N ARG A 51 -3.93 -8.97 -1.78
CA ARG A 51 -5.14 -9.67 -1.33
C ARG A 51 -4.87 -11.15 -1.17
N GLY A 52 -4.25 -11.79 -2.18
CA GLY A 52 -3.96 -13.22 -2.10
C GLY A 52 -3.14 -13.60 -0.86
N ALA A 53 -2.02 -12.89 -0.62
CA ALA A 53 -1.20 -13.12 0.56
C ALA A 53 -1.95 -12.77 1.87
N PHE A 54 -2.72 -11.69 1.90
CA PHE A 54 -3.50 -11.28 3.06
C PHE A 54 -4.52 -12.33 3.47
N ILE A 55 -5.36 -12.81 2.54
CA ILE A 55 -6.42 -13.78 2.86
C ILE A 55 -5.84 -15.13 3.29
N GLU A 56 -4.68 -15.53 2.72
CA GLU A 56 -3.98 -16.74 3.13
C GLU A 56 -3.39 -16.60 4.53
N LEU A 57 -2.62 -15.54 4.80
CA LEU A 57 -1.91 -15.34 6.06
C LEU A 57 -2.85 -15.12 7.26
N PHE A 58 -4.02 -14.53 7.04
CA PHE A 58 -5.04 -14.35 8.09
C PHE A 58 -6.08 -15.48 8.14
N GLY A 59 -5.96 -16.51 7.29
CA GLY A 59 -6.91 -17.64 7.26
C GLY A 59 -8.31 -17.24 6.82
N ILE A 60 -8.43 -16.19 6.00
CA ILE A 60 -9.68 -15.76 5.37
C ILE A 60 -9.98 -16.63 4.14
N GLU A 61 -8.93 -17.15 3.49
CA GLU A 61 -9.06 -18.20 2.47
C GLU A 61 -9.27 -19.55 3.13
N VAL A 62 -10.33 -20.25 2.76
CA VAL A 62 -10.65 -21.59 3.24
C VAL A 62 -10.40 -22.59 2.13
N LYS A 63 -9.70 -23.69 2.45
CA LYS A 63 -9.48 -24.83 1.54
C LYS A 63 -10.63 -25.83 1.71
N GLY A 64 -11.29 -26.19 0.61
CA GLY A 64 -12.24 -27.28 0.57
C GLY A 64 -11.57 -28.64 0.55
N ASP A 65 -12.33 -29.70 0.84
CA ASP A 65 -11.83 -31.10 0.82
C ASP A 65 -11.37 -31.53 -0.58
N ASP A 66 -11.87 -30.88 -1.61
CA ASP A 66 -11.49 -31.07 -3.03
C ASP A 66 -10.25 -30.29 -3.46
N GLY A 67 -9.62 -29.58 -2.51
CA GLY A 67 -8.47 -28.71 -2.76
C GLY A 67 -8.84 -27.32 -3.34
N SER A 68 -10.13 -27.04 -3.54
CA SER A 68 -10.56 -25.69 -3.94
C SER A 68 -10.26 -24.68 -2.86
N LYS A 69 -9.92 -23.44 -3.27
CA LYS A 69 -9.69 -22.32 -2.38
C LYS A 69 -10.85 -21.33 -2.50
N LYS A 70 -11.40 -20.93 -1.38
CA LYS A 70 -12.51 -20.00 -1.32
C LYS A 70 -12.15 -18.79 -0.47
N ASP A 71 -12.14 -17.61 -1.08
CA ASP A 71 -12.03 -16.33 -0.39
C ASP A 71 -13.33 -16.03 0.35
N MET A 72 -13.24 -15.87 1.67
CA MET A 72 -14.36 -15.58 2.57
C MET A 72 -14.48 -14.09 2.90
N THR A 73 -13.74 -13.21 2.21
CA THR A 73 -13.87 -11.78 2.38
C THR A 73 -15.34 -11.35 2.24
N THR A 74 -15.82 -10.55 3.19
CA THR A 74 -17.21 -10.08 3.19
C THR A 74 -17.56 -9.39 1.88
N LYS A 75 -18.77 -9.63 1.39
CA LYS A 75 -19.28 -9.02 0.16
C LYS A 75 -19.57 -7.52 0.31
N GLU A 76 -19.66 -7.05 1.55
CA GLU A 76 -19.82 -5.63 1.88
C GLU A 76 -18.52 -4.83 1.76
N ALA A 77 -17.37 -5.51 1.53
CA ALA A 77 -16.09 -4.84 1.40
C ALA A 77 -16.04 -3.93 0.16
N VAL A 78 -15.63 -2.69 0.37
CA VAL A 78 -15.30 -1.78 -0.73
C VAL A 78 -14.00 -2.23 -1.40
N ILE A 79 -13.99 -2.27 -2.73
CA ILE A 79 -12.82 -2.75 -3.48
C ILE A 79 -11.95 -1.57 -3.93
N ALA A 80 -10.73 -1.53 -3.42
CA ALA A 80 -9.68 -0.60 -3.85
C ALA A 80 -8.77 -1.30 -4.88
N LYS A 81 -8.70 -0.76 -6.09
CA LYS A 81 -7.96 -1.40 -7.20
C LYS A 81 -6.43 -1.24 -7.15
N GLN A 82 -5.92 -0.38 -6.28
CA GLN A 82 -4.49 -0.07 -6.16
C GLN A 82 -4.13 0.31 -4.72
N THR A 83 -2.84 0.30 -4.38
CA THR A 83 -2.35 0.62 -3.04
C THR A 83 -2.66 2.06 -2.62
N ASP A 84 -2.47 3.01 -3.51
CA ASP A 84 -2.76 4.43 -3.29
C ASP A 84 -4.27 4.70 -3.10
N ILE A 85 -5.12 4.01 -3.85
CA ILE A 85 -6.59 4.07 -3.67
C ILE A 85 -6.99 3.50 -2.30
N MET A 86 -6.38 2.40 -1.86
CA MET A 86 -6.59 1.85 -0.52
C MET A 86 -6.27 2.90 0.55
N MET A 87 -5.09 3.51 0.48
CA MET A 87 -4.65 4.54 1.43
C MET A 87 -5.58 5.75 1.43
N ALA A 88 -5.98 6.22 0.25
CA ALA A 88 -6.89 7.35 0.11
C ALA A 88 -8.27 7.07 0.74
N ASN A 89 -8.82 5.87 0.53
CA ASN A 89 -10.10 5.48 1.11
C ASN A 89 -10.03 5.41 2.65
N ILE A 90 -8.95 4.80 3.20
CA ILE A 90 -8.73 4.73 4.64
C ILE A 90 -8.55 6.13 5.26
N ALA A 91 -7.81 7.02 4.60
CA ALA A 91 -7.59 8.38 5.08
C ALA A 91 -8.87 9.23 5.13
N GLN A 92 -9.88 8.90 4.34
CA GLN A 92 -11.14 9.65 4.26
C GLN A 92 -12.23 9.11 5.19
N ASP A 93 -12.10 7.90 5.72
CA ASP A 93 -13.09 7.26 6.59
C ASP A 93 -12.46 6.78 7.91
N LYS A 94 -12.80 7.47 9.01
CA LYS A 94 -12.27 7.15 10.34
C LYS A 94 -12.69 5.78 10.87
N TYR A 95 -13.70 5.15 10.28
CA TYR A 95 -14.17 3.81 10.64
C TYR A 95 -13.65 2.72 9.72
N ALA A 96 -12.86 3.10 8.70
CA ALA A 96 -12.33 2.14 7.75
C ALA A 96 -11.14 1.34 8.29
N ILE A 97 -11.05 0.10 7.80
CA ILE A 97 -9.91 -0.80 7.97
C ILE A 97 -9.52 -1.39 6.62
N GLY A 98 -8.23 -1.51 6.37
CA GLY A 98 -7.67 -2.07 5.15
C GLY A 98 -6.27 -2.61 5.37
N TYR A 99 -5.58 -2.94 4.29
CA TYR A 99 -4.23 -3.49 4.35
C TYR A 99 -3.40 -3.05 3.14
N ILE A 100 -2.12 -2.82 3.38
CA ILE A 100 -1.14 -2.41 2.35
C ILE A 100 0.20 -3.11 2.54
N SER A 101 1.07 -2.97 1.53
CA SER A 101 2.50 -3.19 1.68
C SER A 101 3.09 -2.29 2.76
N LEU A 102 3.87 -2.84 3.68
CA LEU A 102 4.54 -2.08 4.73
C LEU A 102 5.47 -1.01 4.14
N GLY A 103 6.18 -1.33 3.07
CA GLY A 103 7.05 -0.37 2.40
C GLY A 103 6.33 0.80 1.71
N SER A 104 4.99 0.75 1.62
CA SER A 104 4.13 1.84 1.13
C SER A 104 3.51 2.66 2.25
N LEU A 105 3.72 2.29 3.52
CA LEU A 105 3.15 3.00 4.67
C LEU A 105 3.69 4.43 4.73
N GLY A 106 2.79 5.40 4.84
CA GLY A 106 3.08 6.82 4.99
C GLY A 106 2.21 7.47 6.07
N ASP A 107 2.34 8.77 6.26
CA ASP A 107 1.73 9.52 7.36
C ASP A 107 0.20 9.74 7.21
N THR A 108 -0.36 9.39 6.07
CA THR A 108 -1.79 9.60 5.79
C THR A 108 -2.70 8.58 6.46
N VAL A 109 -2.15 7.46 6.90
CA VAL A 109 -2.85 6.36 7.57
C VAL A 109 -1.98 5.81 8.71
N LYS A 110 -2.59 5.07 9.62
CA LYS A 110 -1.93 4.47 10.76
C LYS A 110 -1.93 2.94 10.66
N ALA A 111 -0.77 2.30 10.86
CA ALA A 111 -0.68 0.86 10.99
C ALA A 111 -1.05 0.40 12.40
N LEU A 112 -1.82 -0.68 12.51
CA LEU A 112 -2.09 -1.37 13.76
C LEU A 112 -1.00 -2.40 14.07
N ARG A 113 -0.69 -2.58 15.36
CA ARG A 113 0.11 -3.71 15.81
C ARG A 113 -0.69 -4.99 15.67
N ILE A 114 -0.07 -6.05 15.19
CA ILE A 114 -0.69 -7.38 15.13
C ILE A 114 -0.18 -8.22 16.29
N ASN A 115 -1.10 -8.68 17.15
CA ASN A 115 -0.77 -9.43 18.38
C ASN A 115 0.29 -8.68 19.24
N GLY A 116 0.20 -7.34 19.31
CA GLY A 116 1.13 -6.49 20.02
C GLY A 116 2.43 -6.16 19.28
N THR A 117 2.70 -6.80 18.12
CA THR A 117 3.92 -6.58 17.33
C THR A 117 3.70 -5.51 16.28
N GLU A 118 4.61 -4.54 16.22
CA GLU A 118 4.59 -3.45 15.25
C GLU A 118 4.96 -3.95 13.85
N ALA A 119 4.23 -3.48 12.83
CA ALA A 119 4.59 -3.66 11.43
C ALA A 119 5.80 -2.76 11.11
N SER A 120 6.99 -3.31 11.15
CA SER A 120 8.24 -2.61 10.82
C SER A 120 9.20 -3.53 10.06
N ALA A 121 10.08 -2.94 9.26
CA ALA A 121 11.08 -3.70 8.51
C ALA A 121 11.99 -4.51 9.45
N GLU A 122 12.33 -3.97 10.63
CA GLU A 122 13.10 -4.67 11.64
C GLU A 122 12.38 -5.92 12.16
N ASN A 123 11.10 -5.79 12.51
CA ASN A 123 10.30 -6.90 13.02
C ASN A 123 9.99 -7.95 11.95
N VAL A 124 9.93 -7.56 10.68
CA VAL A 124 9.87 -8.50 9.56
C VAL A 124 11.19 -9.24 9.42
N LYS A 125 12.33 -8.53 9.43
CA LYS A 125 13.68 -9.12 9.27
C LYS A 125 14.02 -10.10 10.40
N ASN A 126 13.63 -9.80 11.63
CA ASN A 126 13.91 -10.67 12.79
C ASN A 126 12.85 -11.77 13.02
N GLY A 127 11.78 -11.81 12.20
CA GLY A 127 10.73 -12.83 12.25
C GLY A 127 9.69 -12.61 13.35
N SER A 128 9.70 -11.49 14.10
CA SER A 128 8.70 -11.22 15.13
C SER A 128 7.36 -10.73 14.54
N TYR A 129 7.35 -10.13 13.33
CA TYR A 129 6.15 -9.79 12.60
C TYR A 129 5.86 -10.87 11.55
N PRO A 130 4.78 -11.66 11.69
CA PRO A 130 4.58 -12.87 10.87
C PRO A 130 3.86 -12.62 9.53
N ILE A 131 3.30 -11.42 9.31
CA ILE A 131 2.50 -11.13 8.12
C ILE A 131 3.43 -10.66 6.99
N VAL A 132 4.11 -11.60 6.38
CA VAL A 132 5.21 -11.38 5.43
C VAL A 132 4.97 -12.14 4.13
N ARG A 133 5.43 -11.58 3.04
CA ARG A 133 5.34 -12.15 1.70
C ARG A 133 6.55 -11.79 0.84
N PRO A 134 6.86 -12.56 -0.21
CA PRO A 134 7.88 -12.16 -1.18
C PRO A 134 7.35 -11.08 -2.14
N PHE A 135 8.26 -10.27 -2.62
CA PHE A 135 8.13 -9.55 -3.87
C PHE A 135 8.92 -10.28 -4.93
N ASN A 136 8.23 -10.70 -5.97
CA ASN A 136 8.79 -11.43 -7.09
C ASN A 136 8.69 -10.59 -8.38
N ILE A 137 9.69 -10.75 -9.23
CA ILE A 137 9.58 -10.45 -10.64
C ILE A 137 9.54 -11.77 -11.40
N ALA A 138 9.03 -11.73 -12.62
CA ALA A 138 8.94 -12.91 -13.46
C ALA A 138 9.31 -12.58 -14.91
N THR A 139 9.94 -13.56 -15.60
CA THR A 139 10.28 -13.47 -17.02
C THR A 139 9.80 -14.72 -17.75
N LYS A 140 9.47 -14.56 -19.03
CA LYS A 140 9.20 -15.69 -19.91
C LYS A 140 10.51 -16.17 -20.53
N GLY A 141 10.99 -17.34 -20.08
CA GLY A 141 12.30 -17.85 -20.47
C GLY A 141 13.46 -17.04 -19.87
N GLU A 142 14.66 -17.26 -20.42
CA GLU A 142 15.88 -16.59 -19.95
C GLU A 142 15.89 -15.12 -20.38
N PRO A 143 16.02 -14.17 -19.44
CA PRO A 143 16.11 -12.76 -19.78
C PRO A 143 17.42 -12.46 -20.52
N ALA A 144 17.37 -11.50 -21.47
CA ALA A 144 18.53 -11.10 -22.25
C ALA A 144 18.62 -9.57 -22.35
N GLY A 145 19.77 -9.07 -22.79
CA GLY A 145 19.98 -7.64 -23.07
C GLY A 145 19.67 -6.77 -21.85
N LEU A 146 18.84 -5.75 -22.04
CA LEU A 146 18.51 -4.79 -20.99
C LEU A 146 17.71 -5.39 -19.86
N ALA A 147 16.79 -6.34 -20.14
CA ALA A 147 16.01 -6.99 -19.08
C ALA A 147 16.93 -7.78 -18.13
N LYS A 148 17.86 -8.57 -18.67
CA LYS A 148 18.84 -9.29 -17.86
C LYS A 148 19.71 -8.34 -17.03
N ASP A 149 20.24 -7.31 -17.65
CA ASP A 149 21.16 -6.36 -17.00
C ASP A 149 20.47 -5.60 -15.86
N PHE A 150 19.20 -5.24 -16.05
CA PHE A 150 18.39 -4.61 -15.00
C PHE A 150 18.08 -5.59 -13.85
N ILE A 151 17.80 -6.85 -14.15
CA ILE A 151 17.61 -7.90 -13.11
C ILE A 151 18.91 -8.13 -12.35
N ASP A 152 20.04 -8.20 -13.04
CA ASP A 152 21.37 -8.32 -12.40
C ASP A 152 21.65 -7.12 -11.47
N PHE A 153 21.25 -5.91 -11.86
CA PHE A 153 21.31 -4.73 -10.99
C PHE A 153 20.41 -4.86 -9.77
N ILE A 154 19.15 -5.26 -9.94
CA ILE A 154 18.20 -5.44 -8.82
C ILE A 154 18.77 -6.40 -7.78
N LEU A 155 19.40 -7.48 -8.20
CA LEU A 155 19.98 -8.52 -7.35
C LEU A 155 21.38 -8.19 -6.82
N SER A 156 22.00 -7.11 -7.28
CA SER A 156 23.32 -6.66 -6.83
C SER A 156 23.30 -5.99 -5.46
N ALA A 157 24.47 -5.76 -4.89
CA ALA A 157 24.62 -5.01 -3.64
C ALA A 157 24.02 -3.60 -3.75
N GLU A 158 24.19 -2.92 -4.88
CA GLU A 158 23.63 -1.60 -5.14
C GLU A 158 22.11 -1.62 -5.21
N GLY A 159 21.54 -2.59 -5.91
CA GLY A 159 20.09 -2.78 -6.00
C GLY A 159 19.47 -3.17 -4.65
N GLN A 160 20.09 -4.11 -3.93
CA GLN A 160 19.61 -4.53 -2.62
C GLN A 160 19.78 -3.42 -1.56
N ALA A 161 20.75 -2.52 -1.70
CA ALA A 161 20.83 -1.31 -0.89
C ALA A 161 19.66 -0.33 -1.15
N VAL A 162 19.11 -0.28 -2.36
CA VAL A 162 17.88 0.48 -2.66
C VAL A 162 16.68 -0.20 -2.01
N VAL A 163 16.55 -1.52 -2.11
CA VAL A 163 15.49 -2.32 -1.48
C VAL A 163 15.47 -2.10 0.03
N SER A 164 16.63 -2.17 0.70
CA SER A 164 16.75 -2.09 2.16
C SER A 164 16.28 -0.77 2.77
N LYS A 165 16.04 0.27 1.97
CA LYS A 165 15.55 1.57 2.49
C LYS A 165 14.09 1.50 3.00
N SER A 166 13.28 0.60 2.46
CA SER A 166 11.85 0.52 2.80
C SER A 166 11.32 -0.92 2.86
N TYR A 167 12.11 -1.90 2.41
CA TYR A 167 11.76 -3.32 2.34
C TYR A 167 12.89 -4.15 2.94
N ILE A 168 12.75 -5.46 2.93
CA ILE A 168 13.78 -6.37 3.42
C ILE A 168 14.53 -6.95 2.21
N ALA A 169 15.83 -6.73 2.15
CA ALA A 169 16.69 -7.34 1.14
C ALA A 169 16.66 -8.86 1.22
N ILE A 170 16.83 -9.51 0.08
CA ILE A 170 16.86 -10.98 0.00
C ILE A 170 18.16 -11.57 0.53
N THR A 171 19.23 -10.79 0.56
CA THR A 171 20.55 -11.16 1.10
C THR A 171 21.31 -9.91 1.53
N ASP A 172 22.16 -10.07 2.55
CA ASP A 172 23.10 -9.04 2.99
C ASP A 172 24.45 -9.15 2.21
N ASP A 173 24.69 -10.26 1.48
CA ASP A 173 25.96 -10.59 0.79
C ASP A 173 25.79 -10.59 -0.75
N ALA A 174 24.97 -9.69 -1.30
CA ALA A 174 24.81 -9.56 -2.74
C ALA A 174 26.12 -9.13 -3.42
N PRO A 175 26.44 -9.68 -4.62
CA PRO A 175 27.63 -9.25 -5.36
C PRO A 175 27.47 -7.81 -5.85
N ALA A 176 28.61 -7.12 -6.04
CA ALA A 176 28.58 -5.81 -6.69
C ALA A 176 28.05 -5.90 -8.13
N TYR A 177 27.34 -4.87 -8.57
CA TYR A 177 26.85 -4.83 -9.94
C TYR A 177 28.01 -4.75 -10.94
N ALA A 178 28.02 -5.68 -11.90
CA ALA A 178 29.07 -5.81 -12.93
C ALA A 178 28.49 -5.87 -14.37
N GLY A 179 27.30 -5.28 -14.58
CA GLY A 179 26.61 -5.33 -15.87
C GLY A 179 27.24 -4.48 -16.96
N ASN A 180 26.82 -4.77 -18.20
CA ASN A 180 27.39 -4.18 -19.43
C ASN A 180 26.69 -2.89 -19.88
N LYS A 181 25.66 -2.43 -19.17
CA LYS A 181 24.92 -1.19 -19.43
C LYS A 181 24.38 -1.10 -20.88
N PRO A 182 23.65 -2.11 -21.35
CA PRO A 182 23.14 -2.12 -22.72
C PRO A 182 22.13 -1.01 -22.95
N SER A 183 22.03 -0.53 -24.16
CA SER A 183 20.93 0.34 -24.59
C SER A 183 19.69 -0.47 -24.91
N GLY A 184 18.53 0.16 -24.87
CA GLY A 184 17.26 -0.45 -25.24
C GLY A 184 16.09 0.09 -24.45
N LYS A 185 14.92 -0.52 -24.71
CA LYS A 185 13.69 -0.25 -23.95
C LYS A 185 13.12 -1.57 -23.43
N ILE A 186 12.68 -1.58 -22.18
CA ILE A 186 11.90 -2.67 -21.58
C ILE A 186 10.65 -2.12 -20.89
N VAL A 187 9.64 -2.98 -20.81
CA VAL A 187 8.40 -2.74 -20.08
C VAL A 187 8.35 -3.66 -18.85
N VAL A 188 8.17 -3.07 -17.69
CA VAL A 188 7.98 -3.77 -16.41
C VAL A 188 6.55 -3.52 -15.96
N ALA A 189 5.74 -4.57 -15.78
CA ALA A 189 4.31 -4.39 -15.49
C ALA A 189 3.83 -5.25 -14.31
N GLY A 190 2.80 -4.79 -13.59
CA GLY A 190 2.13 -5.59 -12.58
C GLY A 190 1.90 -4.89 -11.24
N SER A 191 2.13 -5.60 -10.16
CA SER A 191 1.73 -5.26 -8.80
C SER A 191 1.95 -3.81 -8.36
N SER A 192 0.87 -3.13 -8.00
CA SER A 192 0.92 -1.76 -7.42
C SER A 192 1.67 -1.68 -6.09
N SER A 193 1.85 -2.80 -5.38
CA SER A 193 2.65 -2.85 -4.15
C SER A 193 4.15 -2.95 -4.43
N VAL A 194 4.54 -3.53 -5.57
CA VAL A 194 5.95 -3.62 -6.01
C VAL A 194 6.40 -2.35 -6.74
N THR A 195 5.47 -1.65 -7.38
CA THR A 195 5.75 -0.44 -8.16
C THR A 195 6.62 0.59 -7.42
N PRO A 196 6.39 0.94 -6.15
CA PRO A 196 7.22 1.95 -5.47
C PRO A 196 8.70 1.57 -5.35
N VAL A 197 9.02 0.32 -5.08
CA VAL A 197 10.42 -0.14 -5.02
C VAL A 197 11.02 -0.26 -6.42
N MET A 198 10.22 -0.69 -7.40
CA MET A 198 10.68 -0.82 -8.79
C MET A 198 11.01 0.55 -9.41
N GLU A 199 10.24 1.60 -9.11
CA GLU A 199 10.58 2.97 -9.53
C GLU A 199 11.91 3.45 -8.93
N LYS A 200 12.17 3.17 -7.64
CA LYS A 200 13.45 3.51 -7.00
C LYS A 200 14.63 2.72 -7.56
N LEU A 201 14.41 1.44 -7.88
CA LEU A 201 15.42 0.61 -8.54
C LEU A 201 15.73 1.11 -9.96
N LYS A 202 14.69 1.46 -10.72
CA LYS A 202 14.84 2.09 -12.04
C LYS A 202 15.61 3.41 -11.96
N GLU A 203 15.22 4.32 -11.05
CA GLU A 203 15.91 5.58 -10.85
C GLU A 203 17.40 5.37 -10.57
N ALA A 204 17.73 4.47 -9.64
CA ALA A 204 19.11 4.15 -9.30
C ALA A 204 19.86 3.53 -10.49
N TYR A 205 19.24 2.59 -11.21
CA TYR A 205 19.85 1.98 -12.39
C TYR A 205 20.13 3.00 -13.51
N LEU A 206 19.23 3.94 -13.75
CA LEU A 206 19.40 4.97 -14.78
C LEU A 206 20.54 5.95 -14.47
N THR A 207 20.97 6.08 -13.20
CA THR A 207 22.16 6.87 -12.86
C THR A 207 23.46 6.23 -13.39
N ILE A 208 23.46 4.90 -13.57
CA ILE A 208 24.63 4.15 -14.03
C ILE A 208 24.49 3.68 -15.48
N ASN A 209 23.29 3.64 -16.02
CA ASN A 209 23.00 3.30 -17.41
C ASN A 209 22.01 4.29 -18.03
N ALA A 210 22.50 5.44 -18.48
CA ALA A 210 21.67 6.48 -19.12
C ALA A 210 21.16 6.09 -20.51
N ASN A 211 21.62 4.97 -21.10
CA ASN A 211 21.19 4.48 -22.41
C ASN A 211 19.95 3.57 -22.33
N ALA A 212 19.49 3.24 -21.14
CA ALA A 212 18.32 2.41 -20.90
C ALA A 212 17.04 3.24 -20.87
N ALA A 213 15.96 2.67 -21.38
CA ALA A 213 14.59 3.16 -21.19
C ALA A 213 13.76 2.07 -20.48
N ILE A 214 13.32 2.34 -19.28
CA ILE A 214 12.50 1.40 -18.48
C ILE A 214 11.15 2.04 -18.25
N GLU A 215 10.11 1.43 -18.80
CA GLU A 215 8.72 1.84 -18.60
C GLU A 215 8.10 0.95 -17.51
N ILE A 216 7.50 1.55 -16.47
CA ILE A 216 6.80 0.80 -15.42
C ILE A 216 5.31 1.04 -15.58
N GLN A 217 4.54 -0.05 -15.68
CA GLN A 217 3.09 -0.04 -15.83
C GLN A 217 2.45 -0.67 -14.59
N GLN A 218 1.87 0.16 -13.75
CA GLN A 218 1.19 -0.29 -12.55
C GLN A 218 -0.15 -0.94 -12.86
N SER A 219 -0.37 -2.14 -12.29
CA SER A 219 -1.62 -2.88 -12.33
C SER A 219 -1.73 -3.78 -11.09
N ASP A 220 -2.25 -4.98 -11.23
CA ASP A 220 -2.21 -6.04 -10.22
C ASP A 220 -1.22 -7.16 -10.58
N SER A 221 -0.95 -8.07 -9.63
CA SER A 221 0.01 -9.16 -9.84
C SER A 221 -0.42 -10.12 -10.95
N SER A 222 -1.71 -10.47 -11.02
CA SER A 222 -2.20 -11.41 -12.03
C SER A 222 -2.13 -10.82 -13.43
N ALA A 223 -2.47 -9.53 -13.58
CA ALA A 223 -2.31 -8.81 -14.85
C ALA A 223 -0.84 -8.73 -15.29
N GLY A 224 0.08 -8.49 -14.34
CA GLY A 224 1.52 -8.52 -14.61
C GLY A 224 2.00 -9.88 -15.11
N MET A 225 1.61 -10.97 -14.45
CA MET A 225 1.97 -12.33 -14.88
C MET A 225 1.39 -12.66 -16.25
N THR A 226 0.11 -12.36 -16.48
CA THR A 226 -0.55 -12.55 -17.79
C THR A 226 0.18 -11.77 -18.88
N GLY A 227 0.48 -10.48 -18.63
CA GLY A 227 1.22 -9.65 -19.59
C GLY A 227 2.60 -10.20 -19.94
N THR A 228 3.30 -10.82 -18.97
CA THR A 228 4.60 -11.46 -19.21
C THR A 228 4.45 -12.74 -20.04
N ILE A 229 3.43 -13.56 -19.76
CA ILE A 229 3.12 -14.77 -20.56
C ILE A 229 2.79 -14.40 -22.00
N ASP A 230 1.98 -13.34 -22.19
CA ASP A 230 1.55 -12.87 -23.51
C ASP A 230 2.64 -12.06 -24.24
N GLY A 231 3.75 -11.72 -23.57
CA GLY A 231 4.84 -10.93 -24.12
C GLY A 231 4.51 -9.44 -24.31
N THR A 232 3.52 -8.90 -23.61
CA THR A 232 3.19 -7.47 -23.61
C THR A 232 4.06 -6.66 -22.64
N CYS A 233 4.76 -7.32 -21.73
CA CYS A 233 5.84 -6.76 -20.92
C CYS A 233 7.01 -7.75 -20.84
N ASP A 234 8.21 -7.22 -20.59
CA ASP A 234 9.45 -8.00 -20.50
C ASP A 234 9.65 -8.61 -19.12
N ILE A 235 9.17 -7.90 -18.07
CA ILE A 235 9.29 -8.29 -16.68
C ILE A 235 7.93 -8.08 -15.98
N GLY A 236 7.38 -9.12 -15.41
CA GLY A 236 6.18 -9.05 -14.58
C GLY A 236 6.52 -8.80 -13.10
N MET A 237 5.65 -8.12 -12.37
CA MET A 237 5.79 -7.86 -10.92
C MET A 237 4.67 -8.54 -10.14
N ALA A 238 5.01 -9.32 -9.12
CA ALA A 238 4.05 -9.93 -8.21
C ALA A 238 4.42 -9.69 -6.73
N SER A 239 3.42 -9.40 -5.92
CA SER A 239 3.55 -9.24 -4.46
C SER A 239 2.99 -10.45 -3.70
N ARG A 240 3.26 -11.61 -4.22
CA ARG A 240 2.95 -12.96 -3.73
C ARG A 240 3.85 -13.97 -4.41
N GLU A 241 3.82 -15.21 -3.95
CA GLU A 241 4.34 -16.32 -4.74
C GLU A 241 3.59 -16.43 -6.08
N LEU A 242 4.27 -16.88 -7.11
CA LEU A 242 3.62 -17.20 -8.38
C LEU A 242 2.75 -18.45 -8.20
N LYS A 243 1.63 -18.47 -8.91
CA LYS A 243 0.75 -19.65 -8.95
C LYS A 243 1.42 -20.78 -9.74
N ASP A 244 1.08 -22.02 -9.43
CA ASP A 244 1.60 -23.19 -10.16
C ASP A 244 1.38 -23.05 -11.68
N SER A 245 0.22 -22.55 -12.09
CA SER A 245 -0.09 -22.29 -13.50
C SER A 245 0.79 -21.20 -14.12
N GLU A 246 1.25 -20.20 -13.35
CA GLU A 246 2.18 -19.17 -13.83
C GLU A 246 3.60 -19.72 -13.93
N LEU A 247 4.01 -20.58 -12.99
CA LEU A 247 5.33 -21.21 -12.96
C LEU A 247 5.56 -22.22 -14.11
N THR A 248 4.50 -22.67 -14.81
CA THR A 248 4.64 -23.47 -16.04
C THR A 248 5.19 -22.67 -17.22
N GLU A 249 5.00 -21.35 -17.22
CA GLU A 249 5.35 -20.46 -18.32
C GLU A 249 6.44 -19.43 -17.94
N LEU A 250 6.57 -19.15 -16.64
CA LEU A 250 7.40 -18.05 -16.14
C LEU A 250 8.46 -18.55 -15.16
N THR A 251 9.60 -17.88 -15.17
CA THR A 251 10.64 -18.02 -14.15
C THR A 251 10.50 -16.89 -13.14
N ALA A 252 10.26 -17.24 -11.87
CA ALA A 252 10.17 -16.28 -10.77
C ALA A 252 11.56 -15.95 -10.20
N THR A 253 11.76 -14.69 -9.87
CA THR A 253 12.95 -14.19 -9.16
C THR A 253 12.49 -13.32 -7.99
N GLN A 254 12.79 -13.74 -6.77
CA GLN A 254 12.51 -12.93 -5.59
C GLN A 254 13.47 -11.75 -5.53
N ILE A 255 12.93 -10.55 -5.29
CA ILE A 255 13.71 -9.30 -5.23
C ILE A 255 13.70 -8.64 -3.85
N ALA A 256 12.70 -8.94 -3.03
CA ALA A 256 12.55 -8.40 -1.68
C ALA A 256 11.62 -9.29 -0.84
N MET A 257 11.64 -9.08 0.49
CA MET A 257 10.55 -9.46 1.38
C MET A 257 9.82 -8.20 1.83
N ASP A 258 8.51 -8.31 2.03
CA ASP A 258 7.65 -7.20 2.45
C ASP A 258 6.65 -7.66 3.52
N GLY A 259 6.38 -6.79 4.49
CA GLY A 259 5.31 -6.97 5.45
C GLY A 259 3.97 -6.48 4.89
N ILE A 260 2.85 -7.09 5.31
CA ILE A 260 1.51 -6.54 5.09
C ILE A 260 1.07 -5.84 6.36
N ALA A 261 0.90 -4.51 6.31
CA ALA A 261 0.40 -3.71 7.41
C ALA A 261 -1.12 -3.60 7.36
N ILE A 262 -1.78 -3.83 8.50
CA ILE A 262 -3.20 -3.51 8.69
C ILE A 262 -3.30 -2.03 9.03
N ILE A 263 -4.06 -1.29 8.24
CA ILE A 263 -4.14 0.17 8.34
C ILE A 263 -5.55 0.64 8.68
N VAL A 264 -5.58 1.73 9.45
CA VAL A 264 -6.78 2.50 9.78
C VAL A 264 -6.53 3.99 9.58
N ASN A 265 -7.59 4.77 9.62
CA ASN A 265 -7.50 6.23 9.63
C ASN A 265 -6.74 6.72 10.88
N ASN A 266 -6.02 7.84 10.77
CA ASN A 266 -5.25 8.42 11.88
C ASN A 266 -6.12 8.79 13.09
N ASP A 267 -7.41 9.13 12.88
CA ASP A 267 -8.37 9.46 13.94
C ASP A 267 -9.01 8.22 14.60
N ASN A 268 -8.74 7.01 14.10
CA ASN A 268 -9.19 5.78 14.75
C ASN A 268 -8.37 5.56 16.02
N PRO A 269 -8.98 5.35 17.22
CA PRO A 269 -8.25 5.20 18.47
C PRO A 269 -7.49 3.87 18.62
N ALA A 270 -7.83 2.84 17.83
CA ALA A 270 -7.18 1.54 17.90
C ALA A 270 -5.68 1.64 17.66
N ALA A 271 -4.88 0.96 18.47
CA ALA A 271 -3.42 0.88 18.35
C ALA A 271 -2.93 -0.54 18.05
N SER A 272 -3.74 -1.55 18.36
CA SER A 272 -3.41 -2.96 18.18
C SER A 272 -4.66 -3.74 17.82
N ILE A 273 -4.47 -4.88 17.17
CA ILE A 273 -5.52 -5.82 16.80
C ILE A 273 -4.91 -7.22 16.75
N THR A 274 -5.70 -8.26 17.04
CA THR A 274 -5.23 -9.64 16.87
C THR A 274 -5.47 -10.14 15.45
N ALA A 275 -4.74 -11.16 15.05
CA ALA A 275 -4.94 -11.80 13.74
C ALA A 275 -6.36 -12.39 13.62
N GLU A 276 -6.91 -12.91 14.71
CA GLU A 276 -8.30 -13.41 14.76
C GLU A 276 -9.32 -12.30 14.55
N GLN A 277 -9.13 -11.14 15.20
CA GLN A 277 -10.01 -9.98 15.02
C GLN A 277 -9.95 -9.46 13.57
N VAL A 278 -8.76 -9.40 12.96
CA VAL A 278 -8.64 -9.07 11.51
C VAL A 278 -9.46 -10.04 10.67
N ARG A 279 -9.29 -11.35 10.89
CA ARG A 279 -10.07 -12.36 10.18
C ARG A 279 -11.58 -12.15 10.37
N SER A 280 -12.04 -12.02 11.61
CA SER A 280 -13.47 -11.83 11.94
C SER A 280 -14.07 -10.58 11.29
N ILE A 281 -13.32 -9.46 11.25
CA ILE A 281 -13.75 -8.23 10.55
C ILE A 281 -13.85 -8.48 9.04
N PHE A 282 -12.81 -9.05 8.43
CA PHE A 282 -12.78 -9.22 6.98
C PHE A 282 -13.70 -10.33 6.46
N THR A 283 -14.12 -11.27 7.32
CA THR A 283 -15.19 -12.24 6.99
C THR A 283 -16.60 -11.69 7.24
N GLY A 284 -16.71 -10.54 7.92
CA GLY A 284 -17.99 -9.91 8.24
C GLY A 284 -18.67 -10.46 9.52
N GLU A 285 -17.97 -11.26 10.32
CA GLU A 285 -18.44 -11.75 11.62
C GLU A 285 -18.47 -10.61 12.65
N THR A 286 -17.45 -9.74 12.66
CA THR A 286 -17.39 -8.51 13.46
C THR A 286 -17.65 -7.31 12.58
N THR A 287 -18.69 -6.53 12.92
CA THR A 287 -19.15 -5.41 12.07
C THR A 287 -19.05 -4.05 12.73
N LYS A 288 -18.70 -3.95 14.02
CA LYS A 288 -18.56 -2.70 14.76
C LYS A 288 -17.26 -2.64 15.53
N TRP A 289 -16.70 -1.45 15.65
CA TRP A 289 -15.49 -1.25 16.44
C TRP A 289 -15.68 -1.55 17.92
N SER A 290 -16.91 -1.37 18.49
CA SER A 290 -17.24 -1.76 19.86
C SER A 290 -17.11 -3.25 20.14
N ASP A 291 -17.16 -4.08 19.10
CA ASP A 291 -17.14 -5.54 19.21
C ASP A 291 -15.70 -6.08 19.02
N VAL A 292 -14.76 -5.19 18.67
CA VAL A 292 -13.32 -5.49 18.65
C VAL A 292 -12.81 -5.32 20.08
N ASN A 293 -12.89 -6.40 20.87
CA ASN A 293 -12.44 -6.40 22.26
C ASN A 293 -10.92 -6.16 22.32
N GLU A 294 -10.49 -5.33 23.26
CA GLU A 294 -9.08 -5.10 23.60
C GLU A 294 -8.40 -6.37 24.15
#